data_2274bd2a72ce0c24d0dc2e74050ef64d
#
_entry.id   2274bd2a72ce0c24d0dc2e74050ef64d
#
_cell.length_a   1.000
_cell.length_b   1.000
_cell.length_c   1.000
_cell.angle_alpha   90.00
_cell.angle_beta   90.00
_cell.angle_gamma   90.00
#
_symmetry.space_group_name_H-M   'P 1'
#
loop_
_entity.id
_entity.type
_entity.pdbx_description
1 polymer ?
#
loop_
_entity_poly.entity_id
_entity_poly.type
_entity_poly.pdbx_seq_one_letter_code
_entity_poly.pdbx_strand_id
1 'polypeptide(L)'
;MFLCCGKFQLPLDRPLIMGVVNVTPDSFSDGGKYIELKHALTHARALSAEGADLLDIGGESTRPGAAPVSLEEERRRVLPVIEALADAAIPISVDTQKPALMREAVAAGAAMVNDVCGFRAPGAFEAVAASQAAICIMHMQGGPRTMQHDPHYADVIQDVRGYLTERVRAAEAAGIARDRIVVDPGFGFGKTQAHNLALLRQLGKFKNLGGVLLAGLSRKSLLGKITGREPADRVFASVAAAIIAVQNGAQMVRVHDVAATRDALAVLRAVESN
;
A
#
# COMPACT_ATOMS: atom_id res chain seq x y z
N MET A 1 -16.11 8.01 11.23
CA MET A 1 -14.94 7.10 11.47
C MET A 1 -13.72 7.72 10.81
N PHE A 2 -12.52 7.61 11.38
CA PHE A 2 -11.29 8.19 10.86
C PHE A 2 -10.17 7.14 10.86
N LEU A 3 -9.20 7.29 9.95
CA LEU A 3 -7.88 6.69 10.06
C LEU A 3 -6.96 7.71 10.72
N CYS A 4 -6.42 7.38 11.89
CA CYS A 4 -5.41 8.20 12.55
C CYS A 4 -4.03 7.88 11.96
N CYS A 5 -3.38 8.88 11.37
CA CYS A 5 -2.17 8.73 10.56
C CYS A 5 -1.17 9.84 10.92
N GLY A 6 -0.33 9.62 11.92
CA GLY A 6 0.56 10.65 12.49
C GLY A 6 -0.24 11.85 13.01
N LYS A 7 0.07 13.04 12.49
CA LYS A 7 -0.66 14.30 12.80
C LYS A 7 -2.00 14.43 12.07
N PHE A 8 -2.35 13.49 11.17
CA PHE A 8 -3.52 13.57 10.32
C PHE A 8 -4.64 12.67 10.83
N GLN A 9 -5.90 13.09 10.59
CA GLN A 9 -7.10 12.29 10.76
C GLN A 9 -7.83 12.25 9.43
N LEU A 10 -7.75 11.12 8.73
CA LEU A 10 -8.37 10.94 7.42
C LEU A 10 -9.81 10.44 7.59
N PRO A 11 -10.84 11.22 7.17
CA PRO A 11 -12.23 10.81 7.29
C PRO A 11 -12.52 9.64 6.34
N LEU A 12 -13.30 8.67 6.82
CA LEU A 12 -13.71 7.47 6.07
C LEU A 12 -15.16 7.58 5.55
N ASP A 13 -15.59 8.80 5.24
CA ASP A 13 -16.88 9.10 4.61
C ASP A 13 -16.88 8.85 3.10
N ARG A 14 -15.71 8.63 2.54
CA ARG A 14 -15.44 8.17 1.16
C ARG A 14 -14.21 7.28 1.12
N PRO A 15 -14.02 6.50 0.04
CA PRO A 15 -12.79 5.77 -0.17
C PRO A 15 -11.57 6.70 -0.27
N LEU A 16 -10.49 6.32 0.44
CA LEU A 16 -9.21 7.02 0.38
C LEU A 16 -8.37 6.53 -0.80
N ILE A 17 -7.60 7.43 -1.41
CA ILE A 17 -6.70 7.14 -2.52
C ILE A 17 -5.25 7.27 -2.04
N MET A 18 -4.53 6.15 -2.02
CA MET A 18 -3.09 6.09 -1.73
C MET A 18 -2.31 6.09 -3.05
N GLY A 19 -1.59 7.18 -3.33
CA GLY A 19 -0.78 7.34 -4.54
C GLY A 19 0.59 6.69 -4.39
N VAL A 20 1.04 5.91 -5.40
CA VAL A 20 2.32 5.17 -5.37
C VAL A 20 3.45 6.02 -5.89
N VAL A 21 4.50 6.21 -5.09
CA VAL A 21 5.75 6.88 -5.45
C VAL A 21 6.92 5.89 -5.36
N ASN A 22 7.30 5.29 -6.50
CA ASN A 22 8.44 4.38 -6.55
C ASN A 22 9.75 5.15 -6.76
N VAL A 23 10.70 4.99 -5.83
CA VAL A 23 12.05 5.57 -5.90
C VAL A 23 13.04 4.43 -6.20
N THR A 24 12.89 3.83 -7.39
CA THR A 24 13.74 2.73 -7.84
C THR A 24 14.50 3.13 -9.12
N PRO A 25 15.71 2.59 -9.37
CA PRO A 25 16.51 2.93 -10.57
C PRO A 25 15.77 2.74 -11.89
N ASP A 26 14.92 1.72 -11.98
CA ASP A 26 14.08 1.45 -13.17
C ASP A 26 13.02 2.54 -13.42
N SER A 27 12.72 3.35 -12.41
CA SER A 27 11.76 4.46 -12.53
C SER A 27 12.39 5.71 -13.15
N PHE A 28 13.75 5.80 -13.15
CA PHE A 28 14.50 7.00 -13.55
C PHE A 28 15.84 6.60 -14.20
N SER A 29 15.81 6.15 -15.45
CA SER A 29 17.01 5.87 -16.22
C SER A 29 17.80 7.16 -16.51
N ASP A 30 19.13 7.12 -16.32
CA ASP A 30 20.16 8.09 -16.77
C ASP A 30 20.43 9.35 -15.94
N GLY A 31 19.98 9.44 -14.68
CA GLY A 31 20.24 10.63 -13.86
C GLY A 31 20.85 10.32 -12.48
N GLY A 32 21.91 10.99 -12.09
CA GLY A 32 22.50 10.87 -10.76
C GLY A 32 21.52 11.19 -9.61
N LYS A 33 21.91 10.91 -8.35
CA LYS A 33 21.11 11.01 -7.11
C LYS A 33 20.18 12.23 -6.99
N TYR A 34 20.61 13.38 -7.49
CA TYR A 34 19.85 14.66 -7.48
C TYR A 34 18.64 14.61 -8.43
N ILE A 35 18.78 13.94 -9.55
CA ILE A 35 17.73 13.81 -10.57
C ILE A 35 16.66 12.86 -10.09
N GLU A 36 17.04 11.74 -9.44
CA GLU A 36 16.11 10.78 -8.83
C GLU A 36 15.22 11.44 -7.77
N LEU A 37 15.80 12.20 -6.84
CA LEU A 37 15.05 12.95 -5.82
C LEU A 37 14.09 13.96 -6.45
N LYS A 38 14.56 14.76 -7.39
CA LYS A 38 13.74 15.78 -8.07
C LYS A 38 12.54 15.15 -8.79
N HIS A 39 12.75 14.02 -9.48
CA HIS A 39 11.67 13.30 -10.17
C HIS A 39 10.66 12.72 -9.17
N ALA A 40 11.14 12.08 -8.08
CA ALA A 40 10.27 11.55 -7.04
C ALA A 40 9.40 12.65 -6.40
N LEU A 41 9.99 13.82 -6.09
CA LEU A 41 9.26 14.95 -5.53
C LEU A 41 8.27 15.56 -6.54
N THR A 42 8.64 15.66 -7.81
CA THR A 42 7.74 16.14 -8.87
C THR A 42 6.55 15.22 -9.02
N HIS A 43 6.79 13.90 -9.05
CA HIS A 43 5.74 12.89 -9.14
C HIS A 43 4.84 12.91 -7.90
N ALA A 44 5.42 12.93 -6.70
CA ALA A 44 4.67 13.03 -5.45
C ALA A 44 3.72 14.24 -5.41
N ARG A 45 4.22 15.41 -5.82
CA ARG A 45 3.42 16.62 -5.91
C ARG A 45 2.31 16.53 -6.96
N ALA A 46 2.59 15.91 -8.10
CA ALA A 46 1.58 15.65 -9.14
C ALA A 46 0.45 14.77 -8.59
N LEU A 47 0.76 13.63 -7.96
CA LEU A 47 -0.24 12.75 -7.35
C LEU A 47 -1.06 13.47 -6.26
N SER A 48 -0.43 14.31 -5.44
CA SER A 48 -1.14 15.15 -4.46
C SER A 48 -2.10 16.13 -5.14
N ALA A 49 -1.68 16.81 -6.19
CA ALA A 49 -2.53 17.72 -6.99
C ALA A 49 -3.66 16.99 -7.70
N GLU A 50 -3.44 15.75 -8.13
CA GLU A 50 -4.45 14.86 -8.70
C GLU A 50 -5.49 14.39 -7.67
N GLY A 51 -5.26 14.59 -6.37
CA GLY A 51 -6.19 14.31 -5.28
C GLY A 51 -5.92 12.99 -4.57
N ALA A 52 -4.68 12.55 -4.47
CA ALA A 52 -4.30 11.52 -3.50
C ALA A 52 -4.57 11.99 -2.07
N ASP A 53 -5.05 11.10 -1.20
CA ASP A 53 -5.25 11.37 0.23
C ASP A 53 -4.01 11.09 1.05
N LEU A 54 -3.12 10.22 0.54
CA LEU A 54 -1.81 9.94 1.09
C LEU A 54 -0.88 9.43 -0.01
N LEU A 55 0.43 9.56 0.19
CA LEU A 55 1.47 9.09 -0.74
C LEU A 55 2.24 7.95 -0.12
N ASP A 56 2.48 6.87 -0.88
CA ASP A 56 3.23 5.70 -0.42
C ASP A 56 4.57 5.61 -1.15
N ILE A 57 5.65 5.87 -0.42
CA ILE A 57 7.02 5.98 -0.93
C ILE A 57 7.76 4.68 -0.73
N GLY A 58 8.16 4.01 -1.83
CA GLY A 58 8.90 2.76 -1.80
C GLY A 58 10.27 2.85 -2.48
N GLY A 59 11.32 2.40 -1.80
CA GLY A 59 12.70 2.35 -2.30
C GLY A 59 13.14 0.98 -2.80
N GLU A 60 12.37 -0.06 -2.53
CA GLU A 60 12.62 -1.44 -2.93
C GLU A 60 11.46 -1.97 -3.79
N SER A 61 11.79 -2.59 -4.93
CA SER A 61 10.76 -3.23 -5.76
C SER A 61 10.29 -4.52 -5.12
N THR A 62 8.99 -4.65 -4.88
CA THR A 62 8.36 -5.87 -4.38
C THR A 62 7.82 -6.78 -5.49
N ARG A 63 8.18 -6.50 -6.77
CA ARG A 63 7.82 -7.35 -7.90
C ARG A 63 8.47 -8.73 -7.77
N PRO A 64 7.80 -9.81 -8.24
CA PRO A 64 8.41 -11.14 -8.26
C PRO A 64 9.77 -11.14 -8.95
N GLY A 65 10.78 -11.71 -8.28
CA GLY A 65 12.14 -11.79 -8.83
C GLY A 65 13.01 -10.54 -8.68
N ALA A 66 12.50 -9.45 -8.11
CA ALA A 66 13.32 -8.27 -7.85
C ALA A 66 14.47 -8.59 -6.88
N ALA A 67 15.65 -8.04 -7.19
CA ALA A 67 16.79 -8.15 -6.29
C ALA A 67 16.54 -7.37 -4.99
N PRO A 68 16.91 -7.93 -3.82
CA PRO A 68 16.77 -7.22 -2.56
C PRO A 68 17.70 -6.01 -2.54
N VAL A 69 17.22 -4.94 -1.91
CA VAL A 69 17.96 -3.70 -1.71
C VAL A 69 18.53 -3.70 -0.29
N SER A 70 19.79 -3.28 -0.12
CA SER A 70 20.38 -3.13 1.21
C SER A 70 19.65 -2.04 2.01
N LEU A 71 19.73 -2.10 3.35
CA LEU A 71 19.18 -1.05 4.21
C LEU A 71 19.72 0.35 3.85
N GLU A 72 21.03 0.44 3.62
CA GLU A 72 21.70 1.70 3.29
C GLU A 72 21.21 2.28 1.96
N GLU A 73 21.03 1.44 0.97
CA GLU A 73 20.56 1.88 -0.33
C GLU A 73 19.08 2.29 -0.29
N GLU A 74 18.23 1.52 0.41
CA GLU A 74 16.83 1.89 0.57
C GLU A 74 16.67 3.19 1.37
N ARG A 75 17.44 3.35 2.46
CA ARG A 75 17.55 4.58 3.24
C ARG A 75 17.90 5.77 2.36
N ARG A 76 18.94 5.62 1.54
CA ARG A 76 19.40 6.67 0.60
C ARG A 76 18.31 7.11 -0.36
N ARG A 77 17.44 6.20 -0.78
CA ARG A 77 16.35 6.49 -1.72
C ARG A 77 15.17 7.19 -1.05
N VAL A 78 14.70 6.69 0.08
CA VAL A 78 13.40 7.11 0.63
C VAL A 78 13.48 8.26 1.62
N LEU A 79 14.50 8.32 2.50
CA LEU A 79 14.56 9.36 3.54
C LEU A 79 14.59 10.77 2.97
N PRO A 80 15.41 11.11 1.95
CA PRO A 80 15.42 12.46 1.39
C PRO A 80 14.07 12.88 0.81
N VAL A 81 13.29 11.94 0.27
CA VAL A 81 11.95 12.22 -0.26
C VAL A 81 10.97 12.47 0.88
N ILE A 82 11.02 11.67 1.94
CA ILE A 82 10.16 11.83 3.13
C ILE A 82 10.45 13.17 3.81
N GLU A 83 11.73 13.50 4.07
CA GLU A 83 12.15 14.75 4.68
C GLU A 83 11.68 15.97 3.88
N ALA A 84 11.83 15.94 2.55
CA ALA A 84 11.40 17.03 1.68
C ALA A 84 9.86 17.19 1.60
N LEU A 85 9.09 16.18 2.03
CA LEU A 85 7.63 16.19 2.06
C LEU A 85 7.06 16.23 3.49
N ALA A 86 7.88 16.30 4.53
CA ALA A 86 7.44 16.23 5.93
C ALA A 86 6.43 17.33 6.32
N ASP A 87 6.57 18.52 5.72
CA ASP A 87 5.67 19.67 5.93
C ASP A 87 4.48 19.71 4.94
N ALA A 88 4.37 18.72 4.06
CA ALA A 88 3.25 18.65 3.13
C ALA A 88 1.92 18.49 3.88
N ALA A 89 0.84 19.04 3.30
CA ALA A 89 -0.52 18.92 3.84
C ALA A 89 -1.15 17.54 3.58
N ILE A 90 -0.35 16.54 3.21
CA ILE A 90 -0.75 15.17 2.88
C ILE A 90 0.12 14.18 3.68
N PRO A 91 -0.44 13.15 4.30
CA PRO A 91 0.34 12.14 5.01
C PRO A 91 1.22 11.33 4.05
N ILE A 92 2.43 11.03 4.51
CA ILE A 92 3.41 10.22 3.79
C ILE A 92 3.47 8.84 4.43
N SER A 93 3.33 7.81 3.62
CA SER A 93 3.59 6.40 3.96
C SER A 93 4.96 5.99 3.44
N VAL A 94 5.67 5.15 4.17
CA VAL A 94 6.87 4.45 3.70
C VAL A 94 6.58 2.98 3.47
N ASP A 95 6.85 2.47 2.25
CA ASP A 95 6.74 1.04 1.90
C ASP A 95 8.10 0.37 2.17
N THR A 96 8.23 -0.30 3.32
CA THR A 96 9.44 -1.01 3.73
C THR A 96 9.16 -2.16 4.68
N GLN A 97 9.99 -3.23 4.61
CA GLN A 97 9.97 -4.36 5.52
C GLN A 97 11.09 -4.34 6.57
N LYS A 98 11.91 -3.26 6.60
CA LYS A 98 13.11 -3.17 7.45
C LYS A 98 12.84 -2.32 8.71
N PRO A 99 12.83 -2.90 9.93
CA PRO A 99 12.48 -2.19 11.17
C PRO A 99 13.34 -0.96 11.46
N ALA A 100 14.62 -0.99 11.06
CA ALA A 100 15.50 0.17 11.23
C ALA A 100 15.00 1.35 10.37
N LEU A 101 14.67 1.10 9.09
CA LEU A 101 14.14 2.13 8.20
C LEU A 101 12.75 2.61 8.62
N MET A 102 11.89 1.71 9.14
CA MET A 102 10.58 2.11 9.70
C MET A 102 10.74 3.21 10.77
N ARG A 103 11.67 3.01 11.73
CA ARG A 103 11.96 4.00 12.78
C ARG A 103 12.46 5.33 12.22
N GLU A 104 13.42 5.26 11.32
CA GLU A 104 14.03 6.44 10.71
C GLU A 104 13.04 7.22 9.85
N ALA A 105 12.23 6.53 9.06
CA ALA A 105 11.20 7.15 8.23
C ALA A 105 10.13 7.86 9.08
N VAL A 106 9.69 7.25 10.18
CA VAL A 106 8.75 7.88 11.12
C VAL A 106 9.39 9.11 11.78
N ALA A 107 10.65 9.03 12.19
CA ALA A 107 11.38 10.18 12.73
C ALA A 107 11.57 11.30 11.70
N ALA A 108 11.70 10.97 10.42
CA ALA A 108 11.79 11.90 9.30
C ALA A 108 10.43 12.50 8.87
N GLY A 109 9.32 12.07 9.47
CA GLY A 109 7.99 12.64 9.23
C GLY A 109 7.00 11.72 8.51
N ALA A 110 7.35 10.44 8.28
CA ALA A 110 6.37 9.48 7.76
C ALA A 110 5.21 9.29 8.76
N ALA A 111 3.99 9.42 8.27
CA ALA A 111 2.77 9.28 9.02
C ALA A 111 2.21 7.85 9.01
N MET A 112 2.70 6.98 8.12
CA MET A 112 2.32 5.57 8.00
C MET A 112 3.54 4.72 7.62
N VAL A 113 3.53 3.46 8.05
CA VAL A 113 4.43 2.41 7.56
C VAL A 113 3.60 1.35 6.87
N ASN A 114 3.92 1.06 5.60
CA ASN A 114 3.33 -0.01 4.81
C ASN A 114 4.33 -1.16 4.70
N ASP A 115 4.02 -2.32 5.28
CA ASP A 115 4.90 -3.48 5.23
C ASP A 115 4.26 -4.65 4.49
N VAL A 116 4.77 -4.93 3.29
CA VAL A 116 4.33 -6.07 2.46
C VAL A 116 4.58 -7.43 3.11
N CYS A 117 5.45 -7.49 4.12
CA CYS A 117 5.70 -8.69 4.93
C CYS A 117 4.83 -8.78 6.19
N GLY A 118 3.93 -7.82 6.43
CA GLY A 118 2.97 -7.84 7.53
C GLY A 118 3.61 -7.73 8.91
N PHE A 119 4.67 -6.96 9.05
CA PHE A 119 5.42 -6.74 10.30
C PHE A 119 5.97 -8.04 10.92
N ARG A 120 6.37 -9.01 10.07
CA ARG A 120 6.94 -10.29 10.54
C ARG A 120 8.38 -10.18 11.03
N ALA A 121 9.11 -9.15 10.61
CA ALA A 121 10.49 -8.95 11.05
C ALA A 121 10.53 -8.66 12.56
N PRO A 122 11.48 -9.27 13.32
CA PRO A 122 11.66 -8.96 14.74
C PRO A 122 11.88 -7.45 14.96
N GLY A 123 11.14 -6.85 15.89
CA GLY A 123 11.23 -5.43 16.19
C GLY A 123 10.44 -4.51 15.24
N ALA A 124 9.64 -5.06 14.30
CA ALA A 124 8.88 -4.26 13.35
C ALA A 124 7.74 -3.47 14.01
N PHE A 125 6.95 -4.10 14.88
CA PHE A 125 5.91 -3.39 15.62
C PHE A 125 6.50 -2.38 16.61
N GLU A 126 7.57 -2.75 17.32
CA GLU A 126 8.27 -1.87 18.25
C GLU A 126 8.87 -0.65 17.57
N ALA A 127 9.20 -0.77 16.27
CA ALA A 127 9.72 0.34 15.48
C ALA A 127 8.70 1.49 15.33
N VAL A 128 7.41 1.20 15.42
CA VAL A 128 6.31 2.16 15.17
C VAL A 128 5.38 2.35 16.35
N ALA A 129 5.34 1.43 17.31
CA ALA A 129 4.37 1.42 18.42
C ALA A 129 4.40 2.70 19.27
N ALA A 130 5.61 3.21 19.58
CA ALA A 130 5.78 4.43 20.39
C ALA A 130 5.43 5.74 19.64
N SER A 131 5.20 5.67 18.33
CA SER A 131 4.82 6.83 17.50
C SER A 131 3.29 6.94 17.35
N GLN A 132 2.83 7.96 16.62
CA GLN A 132 1.43 8.09 16.17
C GLN A 132 1.25 7.63 14.71
N ALA A 133 2.26 7.04 14.08
CA ALA A 133 2.16 6.58 12.71
C ALA A 133 1.14 5.44 12.59
N ALA A 134 0.38 5.43 11.50
CA ALA A 134 -0.45 4.30 11.12
C ALA A 134 0.42 3.15 10.58
N ILE A 135 -0.15 1.96 10.53
CA ILE A 135 0.48 0.79 9.90
C ILE A 135 -0.44 0.15 8.88
N CYS A 136 0.14 -0.32 7.77
CA CYS A 136 -0.56 -1.18 6.82
C CYS A 136 0.03 -2.59 6.87
N ILE A 137 -0.78 -3.52 7.33
CA ILE A 137 -0.43 -4.94 7.48
C ILE A 137 -0.90 -5.69 6.25
N MET A 138 0.03 -6.16 5.41
CA MET A 138 -0.33 -6.93 4.22
C MET A 138 -0.09 -8.43 4.41
N HIS A 139 -0.94 -9.24 3.77
CA HIS A 139 -0.73 -10.68 3.66
C HIS A 139 0.09 -11.05 2.43
N MET A 140 1.14 -11.83 2.64
CA MET A 140 1.91 -12.50 1.59
C MET A 140 2.26 -13.92 2.01
N GLN A 141 2.04 -14.90 1.12
CA GLN A 141 2.55 -16.25 1.31
C GLN A 141 4.02 -16.30 0.87
N GLY A 142 4.91 -16.85 1.72
CA GLY A 142 6.35 -16.88 1.45
C GLY A 142 7.01 -15.51 1.60
N GLY A 143 7.88 -15.18 0.67
CA GLY A 143 8.60 -13.90 0.59
C GLY A 143 8.61 -13.36 -0.84
N PRO A 144 9.03 -12.09 -1.09
CA PRO A 144 8.95 -11.46 -2.41
C PRO A 144 9.59 -12.26 -3.55
N ARG A 145 10.66 -13.01 -3.28
CA ARG A 145 11.36 -13.82 -4.29
C ARG A 145 10.70 -15.17 -4.56
N THR A 146 10.02 -15.75 -3.59
CA THR A 146 9.49 -17.12 -3.66
C THR A 146 7.96 -17.17 -3.73
N MET A 147 7.28 -16.07 -3.48
CA MET A 147 5.82 -16.00 -3.34
C MET A 147 5.03 -16.52 -4.55
N GLN A 148 5.62 -16.53 -5.74
CA GLN A 148 4.95 -17.02 -6.95
C GLN A 148 5.28 -18.48 -7.29
N HIS A 149 6.14 -19.14 -6.49
CA HIS A 149 6.42 -20.56 -6.64
C HIS A 149 5.30 -21.37 -5.98
N ASP A 150 4.38 -21.85 -6.78
CA ASP A 150 3.27 -22.74 -6.38
C ASP A 150 2.47 -22.26 -5.15
N PRO A 151 1.84 -21.07 -5.21
CA PRO A 151 1.06 -20.58 -4.08
C PRO A 151 -0.16 -21.46 -3.85
N HIS A 152 -0.26 -22.06 -2.66
CA HIS A 152 -1.29 -23.01 -2.28
C HIS A 152 -2.05 -22.56 -1.03
N TYR A 153 -3.38 -22.66 -1.07
CA TYR A 153 -4.30 -22.37 0.03
C TYR A 153 -5.36 -23.47 0.13
N ALA A 154 -5.70 -23.91 1.32
CA ALA A 154 -6.87 -24.76 1.53
C ALA A 154 -8.16 -23.95 1.27
N ASP A 155 -8.25 -22.76 1.84
CA ASP A 155 -9.25 -21.72 1.55
C ASP A 155 -8.57 -20.35 1.63
N VAL A 156 -8.32 -19.71 0.48
CA VAL A 156 -7.61 -18.44 0.42
C VAL A 156 -8.27 -17.33 1.26
N ILE A 157 -9.61 -17.36 1.41
CA ILE A 157 -10.32 -16.34 2.20
C ILE A 157 -10.09 -16.57 3.69
N GLN A 158 -10.24 -17.81 4.16
CA GLN A 158 -10.06 -18.16 5.57
C GLN A 158 -8.60 -18.02 5.99
N ASP A 159 -7.67 -18.50 5.16
CA ASP A 159 -6.24 -18.48 5.46
C ASP A 159 -5.72 -17.05 5.56
N VAL A 160 -6.04 -16.21 4.57
CA VAL A 160 -5.65 -14.79 4.56
C VAL A 160 -6.31 -14.02 5.71
N ARG A 161 -7.59 -14.31 6.00
CA ARG A 161 -8.32 -13.68 7.10
C ARG A 161 -7.73 -14.08 8.45
N GLY A 162 -7.42 -15.36 8.64
CA GLY A 162 -6.77 -15.88 9.85
C GLY A 162 -5.44 -15.19 10.12
N TYR A 163 -4.58 -15.12 9.10
CA TYR A 163 -3.29 -14.42 9.17
C TYR A 163 -3.46 -12.95 9.57
N LEU A 164 -4.30 -12.19 8.85
CA LEU A 164 -4.50 -10.77 9.15
C LEU A 164 -5.07 -10.56 10.56
N THR A 165 -5.98 -11.42 11.02
CA THR A 165 -6.52 -11.38 12.39
C THR A 165 -5.42 -11.54 13.43
N GLU A 166 -4.51 -12.51 13.23
CA GLU A 166 -3.37 -12.74 14.12
C GLU A 166 -2.43 -11.53 14.14
N ARG A 167 -2.10 -10.99 12.97
CA ARG A 167 -1.20 -9.81 12.88
C ARG A 167 -1.81 -8.56 13.49
N VAL A 168 -3.11 -8.33 13.33
CA VAL A 168 -3.81 -7.21 13.99
C VAL A 168 -3.76 -7.37 15.50
N ARG A 169 -4.02 -8.56 16.03
CA ARG A 169 -3.90 -8.84 17.48
C ARG A 169 -2.49 -8.57 18.00
N ALA A 170 -1.47 -8.96 17.24
CA ALA A 170 -0.09 -8.69 17.60
C ALA A 170 0.23 -7.18 17.61
N ALA A 171 -0.29 -6.42 16.66
CA ALA A 171 -0.17 -4.97 16.61
C ALA A 171 -0.86 -4.29 17.81
N GLU A 172 -2.10 -4.72 18.14
CA GLU A 172 -2.84 -4.22 19.30
C GLU A 172 -2.10 -4.55 20.61
N ALA A 173 -1.54 -5.75 20.74
CA ALA A 173 -0.72 -6.16 21.88
C ALA A 173 0.58 -5.34 22.02
N ALA A 174 1.13 -4.86 20.91
CA ALA A 174 2.27 -3.93 20.89
C ALA A 174 1.87 -2.47 21.20
N GLY A 175 0.58 -2.18 21.47
CA GLY A 175 0.08 -0.86 21.83
C GLY A 175 -0.37 0.01 20.65
N ILE A 176 -0.51 -0.56 19.44
CA ILE A 176 -0.98 0.18 18.27
C ILE A 176 -2.51 0.18 18.26
N ALA A 177 -3.11 1.36 18.35
CA ALA A 177 -4.57 1.51 18.37
C ALA A 177 -5.20 1.09 17.04
N ARG A 178 -6.41 0.51 17.10
CA ARG A 178 -7.10 -0.06 15.92
C ARG A 178 -7.38 0.97 14.82
N ASP A 179 -7.65 2.21 15.18
CA ASP A 179 -7.87 3.32 14.25
C ASP A 179 -6.60 3.77 13.49
N ARG A 180 -5.44 3.18 13.84
CA ARG A 180 -4.15 3.33 13.16
C ARG A 180 -3.80 2.11 12.29
N ILE A 181 -4.64 1.07 12.23
CA ILE A 181 -4.34 -0.18 11.55
C ILE A 181 -5.10 -0.27 10.22
N VAL A 182 -4.36 -0.38 9.14
CA VAL A 182 -4.85 -0.73 7.80
C VAL A 182 -4.52 -2.19 7.53
N VAL A 183 -5.43 -2.93 6.92
CA VAL A 183 -5.20 -4.32 6.48
C VAL A 183 -5.32 -4.44 4.98
N ASP A 184 -4.40 -5.18 4.34
CA ASP A 184 -4.40 -5.48 2.91
C ASP A 184 -4.33 -7.01 2.70
N PRO A 185 -5.31 -7.60 2.02
CA PRO A 185 -5.27 -9.03 1.65
C PRO A 185 -4.10 -9.41 0.72
N GLY A 186 -3.40 -8.43 0.16
CA GLY A 186 -2.18 -8.63 -0.64
C GLY A 186 -2.45 -9.26 -2.00
N PHE A 187 -3.24 -8.57 -2.84
CA PHE A 187 -3.47 -8.99 -4.22
C PHE A 187 -2.15 -9.14 -4.99
N GLY A 188 -1.94 -10.27 -5.67
CA GLY A 188 -0.73 -10.55 -6.44
C GLY A 188 0.47 -11.06 -5.63
N PHE A 189 0.38 -11.10 -4.30
CA PHE A 189 1.46 -11.57 -3.42
C PHE A 189 1.20 -13.01 -2.97
N GLY A 190 1.91 -13.97 -3.59
CA GLY A 190 1.74 -15.39 -3.29
C GLY A 190 0.32 -15.91 -3.59
N LYS A 191 -0.25 -15.55 -4.73
CA LYS A 191 -1.63 -15.89 -5.08
C LYS A 191 -1.79 -16.13 -6.58
N THR A 192 -2.51 -17.18 -6.96
CA THR A 192 -2.90 -17.46 -8.34
C THR A 192 -3.94 -16.44 -8.82
N GLN A 193 -4.24 -16.44 -10.11
CA GLN A 193 -5.34 -15.63 -10.67
C GLN A 193 -6.68 -15.97 -10.00
N ALA A 194 -6.99 -17.24 -9.83
CA ALA A 194 -8.22 -17.70 -9.17
C ALA A 194 -8.30 -17.20 -7.71
N HIS A 195 -7.20 -17.27 -6.95
CA HIS A 195 -7.12 -16.76 -5.58
C HIS A 195 -7.39 -15.25 -5.52
N ASN A 196 -6.79 -14.46 -6.42
CA ASN A 196 -7.00 -13.01 -6.47
C ASN A 196 -8.46 -12.64 -6.82
N LEU A 197 -9.08 -13.34 -7.76
CA LEU A 197 -10.49 -13.09 -8.11
C LEU A 197 -11.44 -13.50 -6.98
N ALA A 198 -11.14 -14.58 -6.27
CA ALA A 198 -11.90 -15.01 -5.08
C ALA A 198 -11.81 -13.94 -3.96
N LEU A 199 -10.60 -13.43 -3.68
CA LEU A 199 -10.38 -12.35 -2.71
C LEU A 199 -11.14 -11.08 -3.10
N LEU A 200 -11.08 -10.66 -4.36
CA LEU A 200 -11.78 -9.46 -4.82
C LEU A 200 -13.30 -9.61 -4.68
N ARG A 201 -13.85 -10.76 -5.07
CA ARG A 201 -15.29 -11.06 -4.96
C ARG A 201 -15.78 -11.07 -3.51
N GLN A 202 -14.95 -11.55 -2.58
CA GLN A 202 -15.31 -11.71 -1.17
C GLN A 202 -14.59 -10.72 -0.25
N LEU A 203 -14.14 -9.59 -0.80
CA LEU A 203 -13.33 -8.61 -0.08
C LEU A 203 -14.01 -8.08 1.20
N GLY A 204 -15.33 -8.01 1.21
CA GLY A 204 -16.12 -7.61 2.38
C GLY A 204 -15.91 -8.49 3.62
N LYS A 205 -15.43 -9.74 3.47
CA LYS A 205 -15.12 -10.63 4.62
C LYS A 205 -13.91 -10.14 5.44
N PHE A 206 -13.13 -9.21 4.91
CA PHE A 206 -11.98 -8.61 5.59
C PHE A 206 -12.33 -7.28 6.30
N LYS A 207 -13.54 -6.76 6.11
CA LYS A 207 -14.02 -5.60 6.88
C LYS A 207 -13.92 -5.89 8.38
N ASN A 208 -13.62 -4.86 9.17
CA ASN A 208 -13.56 -4.90 10.63
C ASN A 208 -12.44 -5.80 11.22
N LEU A 209 -11.47 -6.26 10.43
CA LEU A 209 -10.26 -6.91 10.97
C LEU A 209 -9.33 -5.87 11.59
N GLY A 210 -9.09 -4.74 10.90
CA GLY A 210 -8.39 -3.56 11.38
C GLY A 210 -9.30 -2.34 11.39
N GLY A 211 -8.74 -1.14 11.32
CA GLY A 211 -9.49 0.11 11.18
C GLY A 211 -9.95 0.35 9.74
N VAL A 212 -9.10 0.05 8.76
CA VAL A 212 -9.30 0.31 7.33
C VAL A 212 -8.94 -0.91 6.49
N LEU A 213 -9.73 -1.18 5.46
CA LEU A 213 -9.45 -2.22 4.47
C LEU A 213 -8.89 -1.59 3.20
N LEU A 214 -7.65 -1.94 2.84
CA LEU A 214 -6.96 -1.49 1.63
C LEU A 214 -7.00 -2.56 0.54
N ALA A 215 -7.11 -2.11 -0.71
CA ALA A 215 -6.95 -2.95 -1.90
C ALA A 215 -5.94 -2.33 -2.89
N GLY A 216 -4.85 -3.05 -3.16
CA GLY A 216 -3.82 -2.66 -4.12
C GLY A 216 -3.85 -3.54 -5.38
N LEU A 217 -4.61 -3.15 -6.42
CA LEU A 217 -4.73 -3.90 -7.67
C LEU A 217 -4.07 -3.22 -8.87
N SER A 218 -3.75 -1.92 -8.75
CA SER A 218 -3.30 -1.07 -9.84
C SER A 218 -2.09 -1.63 -10.61
N ARG A 219 -2.24 -1.77 -11.91
CA ARG A 219 -1.24 -2.24 -12.88
C ARG A 219 -0.68 -3.65 -12.64
N LYS A 220 -1.25 -4.43 -11.68
CA LYS A 220 -0.76 -5.77 -11.33
C LYS A 220 -0.95 -6.79 -12.48
N SER A 221 -0.14 -7.86 -12.43
CA SER A 221 -0.12 -8.93 -13.45
C SER A 221 -1.47 -9.61 -13.63
N LEU A 222 -2.31 -9.68 -12.59
CA LEU A 222 -3.69 -10.15 -12.67
C LEU A 222 -4.46 -9.44 -13.80
N LEU A 223 -4.38 -8.11 -13.84
CA LEU A 223 -5.11 -7.30 -14.82
C LEU A 223 -4.54 -7.51 -16.23
N GLY A 224 -3.21 -7.66 -16.35
CA GLY A 224 -2.57 -8.02 -17.62
C GLY A 224 -3.00 -9.38 -18.15
N LYS A 225 -3.12 -10.39 -17.27
CA LYS A 225 -3.61 -11.73 -17.64
C LYS A 225 -5.07 -11.71 -18.11
N ILE A 226 -5.90 -10.81 -17.59
CA ILE A 226 -7.30 -10.67 -17.98
C ILE A 226 -7.44 -9.89 -19.31
N THR A 227 -6.65 -8.83 -19.50
CA THR A 227 -6.85 -7.87 -20.60
C THR A 227 -5.87 -8.03 -21.75
N GLY A 228 -4.79 -8.80 -21.57
CA GLY A 228 -3.66 -8.88 -22.52
C GLY A 228 -2.81 -7.61 -22.58
N ARG A 229 -2.98 -6.66 -21.64
CA ARG A 229 -2.31 -5.35 -21.69
C ARG A 229 -1.00 -5.34 -20.91
N GLU A 230 -0.03 -4.55 -21.42
CA GLU A 230 1.21 -4.25 -20.69
C GLU A 230 0.96 -3.33 -19.50
N PRO A 231 1.85 -3.29 -18.48
CA PRO A 231 1.63 -2.51 -17.24
C PRO A 231 1.29 -1.04 -17.47
N ALA A 232 1.90 -0.38 -18.45
CA ALA A 232 1.63 1.03 -18.77
C ALA A 232 0.20 1.24 -19.29
N ASP A 233 -0.37 0.25 -19.98
CA ASP A 233 -1.68 0.34 -20.64
C ASP A 233 -2.83 -0.19 -19.78
N ARG A 234 -2.58 -0.49 -18.48
CA ARG A 234 -3.58 -1.08 -17.56
C ARG A 234 -4.42 -0.05 -16.80
N VAL A 235 -4.44 1.22 -17.21
CA VAL A 235 -5.16 2.27 -16.49
C VAL A 235 -6.64 1.92 -16.33
N PHE A 236 -7.34 1.64 -17.44
CA PHE A 236 -8.79 1.32 -17.40
C PHE A 236 -9.09 0.07 -16.57
N ALA A 237 -8.27 -0.98 -16.71
CA ALA A 237 -8.42 -2.19 -15.90
C ALA A 237 -8.14 -1.93 -14.40
N SER A 238 -7.18 -1.06 -14.09
CA SER A 238 -6.86 -0.65 -12.72
C SER A 238 -8.00 0.11 -12.07
N VAL A 239 -8.60 1.04 -12.80
CA VAL A 239 -9.77 1.82 -12.37
C VAL A 239 -10.97 0.91 -12.15
N ALA A 240 -11.29 0.02 -13.11
CA ALA A 240 -12.37 -0.95 -12.95
C ALA A 240 -12.19 -1.84 -11.73
N ALA A 241 -10.96 -2.34 -11.49
CA ALA A 241 -10.66 -3.15 -10.32
C ALA A 241 -10.77 -2.36 -9.01
N ALA A 242 -10.41 -1.06 -8.99
CA ALA A 242 -10.57 -0.18 -7.84
C ALA A 242 -12.06 0.03 -7.50
N ILE A 243 -12.91 0.31 -8.50
CA ILE A 243 -14.37 0.42 -8.33
C ILE A 243 -14.94 -0.86 -7.72
N ILE A 244 -14.63 -2.03 -8.30
CA ILE A 244 -15.10 -3.33 -7.80
C ILE A 244 -14.62 -3.55 -6.36
N ALA A 245 -13.38 -3.20 -6.04
CA ALA A 245 -12.84 -3.34 -4.68
C ALA A 245 -13.61 -2.46 -3.69
N VAL A 246 -13.91 -1.22 -4.04
CA VAL A 246 -14.68 -0.29 -3.19
C VAL A 246 -16.11 -0.79 -2.98
N GLN A 247 -16.81 -1.20 -4.04
CA GLN A 247 -18.15 -1.79 -3.94
C GLN A 247 -18.15 -3.05 -3.06
N ASN A 248 -17.07 -3.82 -3.08
CA ASN A 248 -16.89 -4.98 -2.22
C ASN A 248 -16.29 -4.63 -0.84
N GLY A 249 -16.15 -3.36 -0.50
CA GLY A 249 -15.89 -2.89 0.84
C GLY A 249 -14.50 -2.38 1.15
N ALA A 250 -13.62 -2.20 0.16
CA ALA A 250 -12.39 -1.47 0.37
C ALA A 250 -12.69 -0.01 0.76
N GLN A 251 -11.99 0.48 1.77
CA GLN A 251 -12.08 1.88 2.25
C GLN A 251 -10.85 2.68 1.78
N MET A 252 -9.83 2.00 1.26
CA MET A 252 -8.64 2.61 0.68
C MET A 252 -8.22 1.82 -0.57
N VAL A 253 -7.77 2.53 -1.61
CA VAL A 253 -7.18 1.93 -2.80
C VAL A 253 -5.78 2.47 -3.04
N ARG A 254 -4.80 1.57 -3.29
CA ARG A 254 -3.42 1.92 -3.61
C ARG A 254 -3.22 1.89 -5.11
N VAL A 255 -2.94 3.04 -5.72
CA VAL A 255 -3.00 3.23 -7.18
C VAL A 255 -1.82 4.04 -7.72
N HIS A 256 -1.51 3.83 -9.01
CA HIS A 256 -0.56 4.65 -9.79
C HIS A 256 -1.27 5.82 -10.49
N ASP A 257 -2.54 5.63 -10.90
CA ASP A 257 -3.30 6.53 -11.75
C ASP A 257 -4.37 7.25 -10.89
N VAL A 258 -3.90 8.24 -10.09
CA VAL A 258 -4.71 8.91 -9.07
C VAL A 258 -5.89 9.67 -9.69
N ALA A 259 -5.65 10.53 -10.68
CA ALA A 259 -6.70 11.33 -11.30
C ALA A 259 -7.84 10.48 -11.88
N ALA A 260 -7.49 9.44 -12.66
CA ALA A 260 -8.49 8.54 -13.26
C ALA A 260 -9.27 7.75 -12.18
N THR A 261 -8.61 7.35 -11.10
CA THR A 261 -9.26 6.65 -9.99
C THR A 261 -10.18 7.57 -9.22
N ARG A 262 -9.75 8.81 -8.94
CA ARG A 262 -10.56 9.82 -8.26
C ARG A 262 -11.86 10.13 -9.03
N ASP A 263 -11.75 10.36 -10.34
CA ASP A 263 -12.92 10.66 -11.17
C ASP A 263 -13.92 9.49 -11.18
N ALA A 264 -13.42 8.25 -11.28
CA ALA A 264 -14.26 7.07 -11.26
C ALA A 264 -14.94 6.86 -9.89
N LEU A 265 -14.23 7.08 -8.77
CA LEU A 265 -14.80 7.01 -7.42
C LEU A 265 -15.80 8.15 -7.15
N ALA A 266 -15.61 9.33 -7.76
CA ALA A 266 -16.60 10.41 -7.68
C ALA A 266 -17.91 10.04 -8.36
N VAL A 267 -17.85 9.38 -9.53
CA VAL A 267 -19.05 8.86 -10.22
C VAL A 267 -19.73 7.78 -9.37
N LEU A 268 -18.96 6.82 -8.83
CA LEU A 268 -19.51 5.79 -7.95
C LEU A 268 -20.26 6.41 -6.76
N ARG A 269 -19.63 7.36 -6.07
CA ARG A 269 -20.26 8.06 -4.94
C ARG A 269 -21.53 8.79 -5.31
N ALA A 270 -21.57 9.47 -6.47
CA ALA A 270 -22.76 10.16 -6.93
C ALA A 270 -23.94 9.21 -7.17
N VAL A 271 -23.66 7.99 -7.66
CA VAL A 271 -24.68 6.95 -7.87
C VAL A 271 -25.18 6.37 -6.54
N GLU A 272 -24.30 6.18 -5.55
CA GLU A 272 -24.64 5.58 -4.25
C GLU A 272 -25.31 6.57 -3.28
N SER A 273 -25.19 7.89 -3.54
CA SER A 273 -25.75 8.94 -2.67
C SER A 273 -27.20 9.34 -3.04
N ASN A 274 -27.75 8.79 -4.11
CA ASN A 274 -29.14 8.94 -4.56
C ASN A 274 -29.95 7.68 -4.24
#